data_4a80e2a4ff9498e804c6cce1e8f0be8b
#
_entry.id   4a80e2a4ff9498e804c6cce1e8f0be8b
#
_cell.length_a   1.000
_cell.length_b   1.000
_cell.length_c   1.000
_cell.angle_alpha   90.00
_cell.angle_beta   90.00
_cell.angle_gamma   90.00
#
_symmetry.space_group_name_H-M   'P 1'
#
loop_
_entity.id
_entity.type
_entity.pdbx_description
1 polymer ?
#
loop_
_entity_poly.entity_id
_entity_poly.type
_entity_poly.pdbx_seq_one_letter_code
_entity_poly.pdbx_strand_id
1 'polypeptide(L)'
;MNTHKNEGVLAGLSTSALVARRARLAARLPDVTGVLVGSLTEQTRRCGRAECRCAGEPHGPYAYFTPKPAGRGRARYVPAGLVAVVRARLARGEQVATVIAEISAINAELLTCRELR
;
A
#
# COMPACT_ATOMS: atom_id res chain seq x y z
N MET A 1 10.92 -4.71 7.45
CA MET A 1 11.78 -4.35 6.33
C MET A 1 13.04 -3.66 6.82
N ASN A 2 14.17 -4.12 6.38
CA ASN A 2 15.45 -3.73 6.98
C ASN A 2 16.13 -2.63 6.14
N THR A 3 15.74 -1.37 6.39
CA THR A 3 16.27 -0.20 5.70
C THR A 3 17.79 -0.07 5.83
N HIS A 4 18.36 -0.52 6.95
CA HIS A 4 19.80 -0.47 7.19
C HIS A 4 20.59 -1.34 6.22
N LYS A 5 20.09 -2.50 5.81
CA LYS A 5 20.74 -3.36 4.82
C LYS A 5 20.81 -2.69 3.45
N ASN A 6 19.73 -2.01 3.06
CA ASN A 6 19.68 -1.31 1.78
C ASN A 6 20.65 -0.12 1.76
N GLU A 7 20.71 0.64 2.83
CA GLU A 7 21.61 1.78 2.95
C GLU A 7 23.08 1.35 2.84
N GLY A 8 23.47 0.25 3.49
CA GLY A 8 24.84 -0.28 3.42
C GLY A 8 25.21 -0.73 2.02
N VAL A 9 24.30 -1.36 1.30
CA VAL A 9 24.51 -1.81 -0.09
C VAL A 9 24.63 -0.60 -1.03
N LEU A 10 23.78 0.40 -0.87
CA LEU A 10 23.78 1.58 -1.74
C LEU A 10 25.04 2.41 -1.57
N ALA A 11 25.57 2.52 -0.37
CA ALA A 11 26.79 3.30 -0.09
C ALA A 11 28.01 2.78 -0.85
N GLY A 12 28.03 1.48 -1.21
CA GLY A 12 29.11 0.88 -1.97
C GLY A 12 29.00 1.01 -3.48
N LEU A 13 27.92 1.58 -3.98
CA LEU A 13 27.68 1.66 -5.43
C LEU A 13 28.17 2.98 -6.01
N SER A 14 28.64 2.91 -7.27
CA SER A 14 28.98 4.10 -8.05
C SER A 14 27.73 4.91 -8.39
N THR A 15 27.91 6.18 -8.73
CA THR A 15 26.82 7.04 -9.19
C THR A 15 26.07 6.42 -10.38
N SER A 16 26.79 5.89 -11.36
CA SER A 16 26.15 5.26 -12.52
C SER A 16 25.37 4.01 -12.15
N ALA A 17 25.85 3.21 -11.18
CA ALA A 17 25.12 2.05 -10.70
C ALA A 17 23.85 2.45 -9.95
N LEU A 18 23.90 3.49 -9.15
CA LEU A 18 22.74 4.04 -8.44
C LEU A 18 21.68 4.53 -9.42
N VAL A 19 22.08 5.30 -10.42
CA VAL A 19 21.16 5.81 -11.46
C VAL A 19 20.52 4.67 -12.24
N ALA A 20 21.31 3.65 -12.63
CA ALA A 20 20.78 2.48 -13.34
C ALA A 20 19.78 1.71 -12.48
N ARG A 21 20.08 1.53 -11.19
CA ARG A 21 19.19 0.83 -10.25
C ARG A 21 17.87 1.62 -10.08
N ARG A 22 17.96 2.94 -9.96
CA ARG A 22 16.79 3.82 -9.89
C ARG A 22 15.90 3.66 -11.11
N ALA A 23 16.49 3.64 -12.31
CA ALA A 23 15.74 3.49 -13.56
C ALA A 23 15.01 2.13 -13.62
N ARG A 24 15.67 1.04 -13.18
CA ARG A 24 15.05 -0.28 -13.14
C ARG A 24 13.89 -0.34 -12.16
N LEU A 25 14.01 0.34 -11.00
CA LEU A 25 12.93 0.40 -10.02
C LEU A 25 11.74 1.20 -10.58
N ALA A 26 12.00 2.34 -11.21
CA ALA A 26 10.95 3.14 -11.82
C ALA A 26 10.18 2.36 -12.89
N ALA A 27 10.88 1.53 -13.67
CA ALA A 27 10.26 0.69 -14.69
C ALA A 27 9.35 -0.40 -14.12
N ARG A 28 9.48 -0.72 -12.84
CA ARG A 28 8.64 -1.72 -12.16
C ARG A 28 7.35 -1.15 -11.59
N LEU A 29 7.14 0.16 -11.67
CA LEU A 29 5.91 0.76 -11.18
C LEU A 29 4.72 0.30 -12.03
N PRO A 30 3.64 -0.20 -11.40
CA PRO A 30 2.41 -0.52 -12.12
C PRO A 30 1.65 0.75 -12.47
N ASP A 31 0.53 0.57 -13.20
CA ASP A 31 -0.40 1.67 -13.44
C ASP A 31 -0.93 2.17 -12.09
N VAL A 32 -0.61 3.42 -11.78
CA VAL A 32 -0.96 4.02 -10.48
C VAL A 32 -2.38 4.59 -10.44
N THR A 33 -3.05 4.68 -11.59
CA THR A 33 -4.38 5.28 -11.65
C THR A 33 -5.43 4.48 -10.87
N GLY A 34 -5.19 3.21 -10.67
CA GLY A 34 -6.14 2.33 -9.99
C GLY A 34 -5.74 1.93 -8.59
N VAL A 35 -4.70 2.55 -8.00
CA VAL A 35 -4.26 2.16 -6.66
C VAL A 35 -5.22 2.66 -5.58
N LEU A 36 -5.30 1.90 -4.50
CA LEU A 36 -5.88 2.34 -3.24
C LEU A 36 -4.81 2.33 -2.17
N VAL A 37 -4.82 3.34 -1.32
CA VAL A 37 -3.92 3.43 -0.17
C VAL A 37 -4.77 3.54 1.08
N GLY A 38 -4.68 2.55 1.94
CA GLY A 38 -5.51 2.47 3.13
C GLY A 38 -5.58 1.06 3.67
N SER A 39 -6.65 0.77 4.36
CA SER A 39 -6.88 -0.55 4.95
C SER A 39 -8.28 -1.06 4.64
N LEU A 40 -8.39 -2.36 4.51
CA LEU A 40 -9.66 -3.06 4.40
C LEU A 40 -9.88 -3.81 5.70
N THR A 41 -11.01 -3.53 6.35
CA THR A 41 -11.42 -4.23 7.58
C THR A 41 -12.73 -4.93 7.36
N GLU A 42 -12.92 -6.05 8.03
CA GLU A 42 -14.17 -6.78 8.00
C GLU A 42 -14.79 -6.75 9.39
N GLN A 43 -16.09 -6.51 9.45
CA GLN A 43 -16.84 -6.42 10.68
C GLN A 43 -18.08 -7.28 10.60
N THR A 44 -18.39 -7.95 11.69
CA THR A 44 -19.66 -8.63 11.86
C THR A 44 -20.52 -7.81 12.82
N ARG A 45 -21.84 -7.87 12.64
CA ARG A 45 -22.77 -7.16 13.51
C ARG A 45 -23.83 -8.11 14.02
N ARG A 46 -24.09 -8.03 15.32
CA ARG A 46 -25.20 -8.75 15.90
C ARG A 46 -26.49 -8.04 15.61
N CYS A 47 -27.46 -8.79 15.12
CA CYS A 47 -28.80 -8.29 14.91
C CYS A 47 -29.52 -8.20 16.24
N GLY A 48 -30.13 -7.04 16.53
CA GLY A 48 -30.96 -6.84 17.72
C GLY A 48 -32.41 -7.32 17.53
N ARG A 49 -32.78 -7.82 16.35
CA ARG A 49 -34.14 -8.26 16.06
C ARG A 49 -34.32 -9.74 16.34
N ALA A 50 -35.27 -10.05 17.23
CA ALA A 50 -35.59 -11.43 17.57
C ALA A 50 -36.12 -12.24 16.40
N GLU A 51 -36.72 -11.57 15.40
CA GLU A 51 -37.33 -12.20 14.22
C GLU A 51 -36.41 -12.31 13.02
N CYS A 52 -35.13 -11.94 13.19
CA CYS A 52 -34.19 -11.99 12.09
C CYS A 52 -33.80 -13.42 11.71
N ARG A 53 -33.62 -13.66 10.40
CA ARG A 53 -33.18 -14.96 9.86
C ARG A 53 -31.81 -15.42 10.38
N CYS A 54 -31.06 -14.49 10.99
CA CYS A 54 -29.74 -14.80 11.50
C CYS A 54 -29.79 -15.72 12.74
N ALA A 55 -30.95 -15.88 13.37
CA ALA A 55 -31.16 -16.73 14.54
C ALA A 55 -30.13 -16.50 15.66
N GLY A 56 -29.72 -15.23 15.86
CA GLY A 56 -28.70 -14.87 16.85
C GLY A 56 -27.27 -14.92 16.32
N GLU A 57 -27.06 -15.38 15.10
CA GLU A 57 -25.74 -15.37 14.45
C GLU A 57 -25.39 -13.96 14.00
N PRO A 58 -24.10 -13.56 14.09
CA PRO A 58 -23.70 -12.25 13.60
C PRO A 58 -23.93 -12.10 12.10
N HIS A 59 -24.34 -10.90 11.68
CA HIS A 59 -24.43 -10.53 10.28
C HIS A 59 -23.05 -10.17 9.72
N GLY A 60 -22.85 -10.46 8.47
CA GLY A 60 -21.63 -10.13 7.77
C GLY A 60 -20.86 -11.37 7.34
N PRO A 61 -19.55 -11.25 7.13
CA PRO A 61 -18.76 -10.04 7.39
C PRO A 61 -19.07 -8.90 6.41
N TYR A 62 -19.03 -7.68 6.92
CA TYR A 62 -19.13 -6.47 6.11
C TYR A 62 -17.74 -5.86 5.97
N ALA A 63 -17.32 -5.57 4.74
CA ALA A 63 -16.03 -5.00 4.46
C ALA A 63 -16.11 -3.48 4.38
N TYR A 64 -15.12 -2.81 4.95
CA TYR A 64 -15.00 -1.36 4.92
C TYR A 64 -13.59 -0.97 4.52
N PHE A 65 -13.49 -0.05 3.58
CA PHE A 65 -12.23 0.56 3.19
C PHE A 65 -12.06 1.89 3.90
N THR A 66 -10.91 2.07 4.57
CA THR A 66 -10.53 3.32 5.22
C THR A 66 -9.30 3.88 4.51
N PRO A 67 -9.41 5.06 3.87
CA PRO A 67 -8.27 5.66 3.19
C PRO A 67 -7.19 6.12 4.18
N LYS A 68 -5.96 6.17 3.69
CA LYS A 68 -4.82 6.75 4.40
C LYS A 68 -4.29 7.94 3.62
N PRO A 69 -3.73 8.97 4.28
CA PRO A 69 -3.60 9.05 5.74
C PRO A 69 -4.93 9.23 6.45
N ALA A 70 -4.97 8.86 7.73
CA ALA A 70 -6.17 8.98 8.56
C ALA A 70 -6.68 10.42 8.54
N GLY A 71 -8.02 10.58 8.54
CA GLY A 71 -8.66 11.89 8.46
C GLY A 71 -8.92 12.38 7.05
N ARG A 72 -8.42 11.71 6.02
CA ARG A 72 -8.65 12.10 4.62
C ARG A 72 -9.93 11.52 4.01
N GLY A 73 -10.77 10.96 4.82
CA GLY A 73 -12.04 10.44 4.37
C GLY A 73 -12.60 9.43 5.35
N ARG A 74 -13.87 9.13 5.16
CA ARG A 74 -14.58 8.17 5.98
C ARG A 74 -14.34 6.76 5.47
N ALA A 75 -14.48 5.78 6.37
CA ALA A 75 -14.58 4.39 5.97
C ALA A 75 -15.76 4.23 5.00
N ARG A 76 -15.55 3.49 3.94
CA ARG A 76 -16.57 3.23 2.93
C ARG A 76 -16.93 1.75 2.91
N TYR A 77 -18.20 1.48 2.93
CA TYR A 77 -18.67 0.12 2.75
C TYR A 77 -18.23 -0.43 1.38
N VAL A 78 -17.72 -1.66 1.39
CA VAL A 78 -17.31 -2.35 0.17
C VAL A 78 -18.28 -3.50 -0.07
N PRO A 79 -19.10 -3.43 -1.13
CA PRO A 79 -19.97 -4.54 -1.49
C PRO A 79 -19.17 -5.83 -1.71
N ALA A 80 -19.78 -6.96 -1.38
CA ALA A 80 -19.09 -8.26 -1.47
C ALA A 80 -18.45 -8.51 -2.84
N GLY A 81 -19.11 -8.11 -3.92
CA GLY A 81 -18.58 -8.28 -5.27
C GLY A 81 -17.35 -7.42 -5.61
N LEU A 82 -17.04 -6.41 -4.78
CA LEU A 82 -15.91 -5.51 -4.99
C LEU A 82 -14.74 -5.77 -4.04
N VAL A 83 -14.89 -6.68 -3.08
CA VAL A 83 -13.85 -6.94 -2.08
C VAL A 83 -12.55 -7.40 -2.75
N ALA A 84 -12.63 -8.32 -3.69
CA ALA A 84 -11.44 -8.81 -4.40
C ALA A 84 -10.74 -7.68 -5.18
N VAL A 85 -11.51 -6.80 -5.82
CA VAL A 85 -10.96 -5.64 -6.54
C VAL A 85 -10.26 -4.70 -5.57
N VAL A 86 -10.88 -4.39 -4.44
CA VAL A 86 -10.29 -3.51 -3.42
C VAL A 86 -8.99 -4.11 -2.89
N ARG A 87 -8.96 -5.41 -2.58
CA ARG A 87 -7.74 -6.09 -2.12
C ARG A 87 -6.62 -5.98 -3.16
N ALA A 88 -6.93 -6.19 -4.43
CA ALA A 88 -5.95 -6.10 -5.51
C ALA A 88 -5.40 -4.68 -5.66
N ARG A 89 -6.26 -3.68 -5.54
CA ARG A 89 -5.85 -2.26 -5.63
C ARG A 89 -5.00 -1.83 -4.44
N LEU A 90 -5.31 -2.34 -3.25
CA LEU A 90 -4.50 -2.11 -2.05
C LEU A 90 -3.11 -2.75 -2.19
N ALA A 91 -3.04 -3.98 -2.69
CA ALA A 91 -1.76 -4.65 -2.93
C ALA A 91 -0.91 -3.87 -3.93
N ARG A 92 -1.53 -3.32 -4.97
CA ARG A 92 -0.85 -2.46 -5.94
C ARG A 92 -0.33 -1.18 -5.29
N GLY A 93 -1.13 -0.57 -4.43
CA GLY A 93 -0.71 0.62 -3.68
C GLY A 93 0.50 0.34 -2.78
N GLU A 94 0.53 -0.81 -2.12
CA GLU A 94 1.69 -1.23 -1.32
C GLU A 94 2.94 -1.45 -2.17
N GLN A 95 2.78 -2.06 -3.34
CA GLN A 95 3.88 -2.26 -4.29
C GLN A 95 4.46 -0.92 -4.72
N VAL A 96 3.61 0.05 -5.06
CA VAL A 96 4.05 1.41 -5.43
C VAL A 96 4.81 2.05 -4.27
N ALA A 97 4.28 1.97 -3.06
CA ALA A 97 4.91 2.54 -1.87
C ALA A 97 6.30 1.95 -1.63
N THR A 98 6.45 0.63 -1.81
CA THR A 98 7.74 -0.05 -1.66
C THR A 98 8.75 0.45 -2.70
N VAL A 99 8.35 0.54 -3.96
CA VAL A 99 9.23 1.02 -5.03
C VAL A 99 9.65 2.46 -4.78
N ILE A 100 8.72 3.32 -4.38
CA ILE A 100 9.02 4.73 -4.08
C ILE A 100 10.01 4.83 -2.91
N ALA A 101 9.84 4.03 -1.86
CA ALA A 101 10.77 4.03 -0.74
C ALA A 101 12.20 3.62 -1.17
N GLU A 102 12.31 2.62 -2.05
CA GLU A 102 13.60 2.19 -2.57
C GLU A 102 14.24 3.27 -3.46
N ILE A 103 13.45 3.92 -4.31
CA ILE A 103 13.92 5.05 -5.14
C ILE A 103 14.37 6.20 -4.23
N SER A 104 13.62 6.51 -3.19
CA SER A 104 13.99 7.55 -2.23
C SER A 104 15.32 7.26 -1.55
N ALA A 105 15.57 6.01 -1.18
CA ALA A 105 16.86 5.61 -0.58
C ALA A 105 18.02 5.84 -1.55
N ILE A 106 17.83 5.53 -2.84
CA ILE A 106 18.83 5.78 -3.88
C ILE A 106 19.08 7.28 -4.01
N ASN A 107 18.02 8.08 -4.07
CA ASN A 107 18.14 9.53 -4.19
C ASN A 107 18.83 10.14 -2.96
N ALA A 108 18.58 9.60 -1.77
CA ALA A 108 19.27 10.03 -0.56
C ALA A 108 20.78 9.74 -0.64
N GLU A 109 21.16 8.59 -1.18
CA GLU A 109 22.57 8.26 -1.39
C GLU A 109 23.20 9.18 -2.45
N LEU A 110 22.50 9.45 -3.53
CA LEU A 110 22.95 10.40 -4.56
C LEU A 110 23.12 11.81 -3.96
N LEU A 111 22.23 12.20 -3.08
CA LEU A 111 22.35 13.48 -2.36
C LEU A 111 23.61 13.51 -1.50
N THR A 112 23.89 12.43 -0.77
CA THR A 112 25.09 12.31 0.05
C THR A 112 26.36 12.46 -0.79
N CYS A 113 26.37 11.90 -1.98
CA CYS A 113 27.47 12.00 -2.93
C CYS A 113 27.43 13.30 -3.75
N ARG A 114 26.46 14.17 -3.51
CA ARG A 114 26.23 15.42 -4.25
C ARG A 114 25.99 15.23 -5.75
N GLU A 115 25.42 14.09 -6.10
CA GLU A 115 25.12 13.69 -7.49
C GLU A 115 23.62 13.55 -7.76
N LEU A 116 22.77 14.10 -6.90
CA LEU A 116 21.33 14.05 -7.09
C LEU A 116 20.91 14.93 -8.26
N ARG A 117 20.24 14.28 -9.22
CA ARG A 117 19.73 14.93 -10.43
C ARG A 117 18.35 14.36 -10.79
#